data_06210a9b2f409d97cf32fcd4bf476fd4
#
_entry.id   06210a9b2f409d97cf32fcd4bf476fd4
#
_cell.length_a   1.000
_cell.length_b   1.000
_cell.length_c   1.000
_cell.angle_alpha   90.00
_cell.angle_beta   90.00
_cell.angle_gamma   90.00
#
_symmetry.space_group_name_H-M   'P 1'
#
loop_
_entity.id
_entity.type
_entity.pdbx_description
1 polymer ?
#
loop_
_entity_poly.entity_id
_entity_poly.type
_entity_poly.pdbx_seq_one_letter_code
_entity_poly.pdbx_strand_id
1 'polypeptide(L)'
;MLKAIILIGGPEKGTRFRPLSLDTPKPLFPIAGKPVIQHHVEACVRIKELKEILILGFYPSSQMQQFVSNMQNLYDVNIRYLQEFTSLGTAGGMYHFRDQIRSGNPSAFFVLNGDVCADFPLPQLYDFHVSKGEKALVSIMGTEATRQQAVHYGCMVLGKNEEVTHYVEKPRSYVSTLINCGVYVCSIELFSRMGTVFHSKQLDYNSLNNGNGKDLGHIQLEQEILTPLAGTGMMFGLPVSKWWSQIKTAGSAIYGNRHYLALYKNTHPERLANAGLKASEHSNGSLVCNIIPDVHIHPTASVHPTATLGPNVSIGPGVVIGPGVRIRESIILENAVIKDHTLVLHSIVGRSSQIGMWARVEGTPSDPDPNKPFAKMENPPLFNNDGRLNPSITILGYSVSVPSEMILLNSIVLPHKELSRSFKNEIIL
;
A
#
# COMPACT_ATOMS: atom_id res chain seq x y z
N MET A 1 -4.49 17.20 -21.37
CA MET A 1 -4.53 15.73 -21.21
C MET A 1 -3.52 15.33 -20.16
N LEU A 2 -3.91 14.51 -19.17
CA LEU A 2 -3.04 14.03 -18.09
C LEU A 2 -2.93 12.51 -18.14
N LYS A 3 -1.82 11.98 -17.65
CA LYS A 3 -1.61 10.55 -17.40
C LYS A 3 -1.20 10.30 -15.95
N ALA A 4 -1.41 9.09 -15.46
CA ALA A 4 -0.91 8.66 -14.17
C ALA A 4 -0.06 7.39 -14.32
N ILE A 5 1.00 7.31 -13.55
CA ILE A 5 1.91 6.16 -13.45
C ILE A 5 1.82 5.64 -12.02
N ILE A 6 1.52 4.35 -11.87
CA ILE A 6 1.55 3.66 -10.58
C ILE A 6 2.72 2.68 -10.59
N LEU A 7 3.71 2.93 -9.73
CA LEU A 7 4.94 2.12 -9.64
C LEU A 7 4.73 0.99 -8.61
N ILE A 8 4.60 -0.24 -9.06
CA ILE A 8 4.27 -1.36 -8.17
C ILE A 8 5.48 -2.25 -7.77
N GLY A 9 6.64 -2.00 -8.35
CA GLY A 9 7.83 -2.83 -8.09
C GLY A 9 7.67 -4.26 -8.57
N GLY A 10 8.27 -5.21 -7.83
CA GLY A 10 8.25 -6.62 -8.20
C GLY A 10 8.28 -7.57 -6.99
N PRO A 11 8.16 -8.89 -7.22
CA PRO A 11 8.03 -9.90 -6.17
C PRO A 11 9.27 -10.03 -5.28
N GLU A 12 10.44 -9.65 -5.77
CA GLU A 12 11.70 -9.66 -5.01
C GLU A 12 11.78 -8.56 -3.95
N LYS A 13 10.98 -7.50 -4.11
CA LYS A 13 10.92 -6.38 -3.17
C LYS A 13 9.76 -6.56 -2.19
N GLY A 14 9.92 -6.09 -0.95
CA GLY A 14 8.84 -6.16 0.05
C GLY A 14 8.78 -7.48 0.81
N THR A 15 9.91 -8.15 1.02
CA THR A 15 10.03 -9.42 1.77
C THR A 15 9.46 -9.33 3.19
N ARG A 16 9.42 -8.13 3.78
CA ARG A 16 8.81 -7.88 5.11
C ARG A 16 7.28 -8.06 5.13
N PHE A 17 6.65 -8.19 3.96
CA PHE A 17 5.22 -8.46 3.85
C PHE A 17 4.90 -9.96 3.76
N ARG A 18 5.93 -10.82 3.72
CA ARG A 18 5.76 -12.27 3.80
C ARG A 18 5.18 -12.66 5.18
N PRO A 19 4.33 -13.71 5.23
CA PRO A 19 4.00 -14.70 4.19
C PRO A 19 2.91 -14.25 3.20
N LEU A 20 2.23 -13.14 3.43
CA LEU A 20 1.07 -12.70 2.64
C LEU A 20 1.39 -12.45 1.15
N SER A 21 2.63 -12.03 0.85
CA SER A 21 3.08 -11.80 -0.54
C SER A 21 3.64 -13.04 -1.23
N LEU A 22 3.53 -14.21 -0.63
CA LEU A 22 3.98 -15.47 -1.26
C LEU A 22 2.97 -15.98 -2.29
N ASP A 23 1.68 -15.76 -2.06
CA ASP A 23 0.59 -16.20 -2.95
C ASP A 23 -0.07 -15.04 -3.71
N THR A 24 -0.11 -13.86 -3.12
CA THR A 24 -0.77 -12.70 -3.71
C THR A 24 0.23 -11.56 -3.90
N PRO A 25 0.37 -10.99 -5.12
CA PRO A 25 1.17 -9.79 -5.33
C PRO A 25 0.79 -8.69 -4.33
N LYS A 26 1.78 -8.11 -3.66
CA LYS A 26 1.55 -7.07 -2.65
C LYS A 26 0.63 -5.93 -3.13
N PRO A 27 0.75 -5.43 -4.38
CA PRO A 27 -0.17 -4.40 -4.90
C PRO A 27 -1.63 -4.84 -4.96
N LEU A 28 -1.88 -6.14 -5.07
CA LEU A 28 -3.23 -6.73 -5.14
C LEU A 28 -3.75 -7.17 -3.76
N PHE A 29 -2.96 -7.01 -2.70
CA PHE A 29 -3.41 -7.34 -1.35
C PHE A 29 -4.62 -6.47 -0.97
N PRO A 30 -5.73 -7.05 -0.45
CA PRO A 30 -6.93 -6.28 -0.17
C PRO A 30 -6.82 -5.51 1.16
N ILE A 31 -7.13 -4.22 1.09
CA ILE A 31 -7.26 -3.32 2.25
C ILE A 31 -8.63 -2.65 2.16
N ALA A 32 -9.38 -2.67 3.24
CA ALA A 32 -10.78 -2.23 3.25
C ALA A 32 -11.61 -2.88 2.11
N GLY A 33 -11.35 -4.17 1.84
CA GLY A 33 -12.05 -4.96 0.84
C GLY A 33 -11.63 -4.68 -0.62
N LYS A 34 -10.62 -3.85 -0.88
CA LYS A 34 -10.14 -3.50 -2.23
C LYS A 34 -8.62 -3.68 -2.35
N PRO A 35 -8.10 -4.14 -3.52
CA PRO A 35 -6.68 -4.16 -3.76
C PRO A 35 -6.01 -2.81 -3.47
N VAL A 36 -4.80 -2.81 -2.90
CA VAL A 36 -4.07 -1.57 -2.57
C VAL A 36 -4.02 -0.61 -3.76
N ILE A 37 -3.65 -1.10 -4.95
CA ILE A 37 -3.56 -0.24 -6.14
C ILE A 37 -4.91 0.20 -6.69
N GLN A 38 -6.03 -0.42 -6.29
CA GLN A 38 -7.35 0.09 -6.66
C GLN A 38 -7.63 1.45 -6.01
N HIS A 39 -7.16 1.68 -4.78
CA HIS A 39 -7.28 3.00 -4.14
C HIS A 39 -6.54 4.08 -4.91
N HIS A 40 -5.38 3.74 -5.52
CA HIS A 40 -4.65 4.65 -6.40
C HIS A 40 -5.43 4.93 -7.69
N VAL A 41 -5.97 3.88 -8.34
CA VAL A 41 -6.82 4.03 -9.52
C VAL A 41 -8.01 4.93 -9.22
N GLU A 42 -8.72 4.68 -8.12
CA GLU A 42 -9.87 5.49 -7.69
C GLU A 42 -9.51 6.96 -7.44
N ALA A 43 -8.34 7.22 -6.87
CA ALA A 43 -7.86 8.59 -6.70
C ALA A 43 -7.55 9.26 -8.04
N CYS A 44 -6.91 8.54 -8.97
CA CYS A 44 -6.57 9.03 -10.30
C CYS A 44 -7.82 9.33 -11.15
N VAL A 45 -8.83 8.48 -11.12
CA VAL A 45 -10.08 8.66 -11.89
C VAL A 45 -10.85 9.93 -11.49
N ARG A 46 -10.65 10.44 -10.28
CA ARG A 46 -11.25 11.73 -9.85
C ARG A 46 -10.69 12.95 -10.57
N ILE A 47 -9.57 12.80 -11.29
CA ILE A 47 -8.94 13.89 -12.06
C ILE A 47 -9.64 13.98 -13.41
N LYS A 48 -10.39 15.06 -13.65
CA LYS A 48 -11.24 15.23 -14.85
C LYS A 48 -10.49 15.12 -16.18
N GLU A 49 -9.23 15.55 -16.23
CA GLU A 49 -8.41 15.56 -17.45
C GLU A 49 -7.57 14.29 -17.66
N LEU A 50 -7.66 13.33 -16.74
CA LEU A 50 -6.92 12.09 -16.84
C LEU A 50 -7.49 11.22 -17.96
N LYS A 51 -6.62 10.72 -18.84
CA LYS A 51 -7.00 9.87 -19.98
C LYS A 51 -6.43 8.46 -19.88
N GLU A 52 -5.35 8.29 -19.16
CA GLU A 52 -4.68 7.00 -19.12
C GLU A 52 -3.97 6.79 -17.77
N ILE A 53 -4.05 5.55 -17.26
CA ILE A 53 -3.30 5.07 -16.11
C ILE A 53 -2.36 3.97 -16.58
N LEU A 54 -1.07 4.13 -16.34
CA LEU A 54 -0.02 3.16 -16.64
C LEU A 54 0.47 2.54 -15.32
N ILE A 55 0.32 1.23 -15.18
CA ILE A 55 0.85 0.50 -14.02
C ILE A 55 2.18 -0.09 -14.46
N LEU A 56 3.29 0.30 -13.81
CA LEU A 56 4.64 -0.16 -14.10
C LEU A 56 5.15 -1.08 -13.02
N GLY A 57 5.69 -2.22 -13.41
CA GLY A 57 6.29 -3.13 -12.45
C GLY A 57 6.84 -4.42 -13.06
N PHE A 58 7.40 -5.25 -12.20
CA PHE A 58 8.12 -6.47 -12.55
C PHE A 58 7.32 -7.76 -12.21
N TYR A 59 6.01 -7.66 -11.95
CA TYR A 59 5.17 -8.85 -11.80
C TYR A 59 4.81 -9.45 -13.16
N PRO A 60 4.68 -10.78 -13.28
CA PRO A 60 4.19 -11.39 -14.51
C PRO A 60 2.85 -10.81 -14.95
N SER A 61 2.70 -10.54 -16.25
CA SER A 61 1.45 -9.96 -16.80
C SER A 61 0.22 -10.79 -16.45
N SER A 62 0.34 -12.13 -16.39
CA SER A 62 -0.75 -13.03 -16.00
C SER A 62 -1.34 -12.74 -14.62
N GLN A 63 -0.53 -12.25 -13.67
CA GLN A 63 -0.99 -11.89 -12.32
C GLN A 63 -1.72 -10.54 -12.30
N MET A 64 -1.41 -9.63 -13.24
CA MET A 64 -1.98 -8.28 -13.26
C MET A 64 -3.16 -8.15 -14.22
N GLN A 65 -3.27 -9.03 -15.21
CA GLN A 65 -4.22 -8.92 -16.32
C GLN A 65 -5.68 -8.87 -15.84
N GLN A 66 -6.06 -9.76 -14.92
CA GLN A 66 -7.42 -9.79 -14.37
C GLN A 66 -7.77 -8.49 -13.65
N PHE A 67 -6.84 -7.96 -12.85
CA PHE A 67 -7.02 -6.69 -12.17
C PHE A 67 -7.21 -5.54 -13.18
N VAL A 68 -6.35 -5.45 -14.17
CA VAL A 68 -6.41 -4.39 -15.19
C VAL A 68 -7.75 -4.45 -15.95
N SER A 69 -8.17 -5.64 -16.40
CA SER A 69 -9.46 -5.81 -17.10
C SER A 69 -10.64 -5.42 -16.22
N ASN A 70 -10.62 -5.80 -14.94
CA ASN A 70 -11.67 -5.42 -14.00
C ASN A 70 -11.73 -3.89 -13.80
N MET A 71 -10.58 -3.23 -13.69
CA MET A 71 -10.53 -1.78 -13.52
C MET A 71 -10.97 -1.03 -14.77
N GLN A 72 -10.60 -1.49 -15.97
CA GLN A 72 -11.08 -0.93 -17.25
C GLN A 72 -12.60 -1.04 -17.38
N ASN A 73 -13.19 -2.16 -16.94
CA ASN A 73 -14.65 -2.35 -16.96
C ASN A 73 -15.40 -1.49 -15.92
N LEU A 74 -14.71 -1.16 -14.80
CA LEU A 74 -15.32 -0.42 -13.70
C LEU A 74 -15.22 1.10 -13.89
N TYR A 75 -14.16 1.57 -14.53
CA TYR A 75 -13.87 2.99 -14.72
C TYR A 75 -13.69 3.30 -16.22
N ASP A 76 -14.25 4.40 -16.68
CA ASP A 76 -14.12 4.87 -18.07
C ASP A 76 -12.77 5.57 -18.31
N VAL A 77 -11.67 4.85 -18.03
CA VAL A 77 -10.28 5.31 -18.19
C VAL A 77 -9.45 4.18 -18.77
N ASN A 78 -8.58 4.51 -19.74
CA ASN A 78 -7.63 3.54 -20.28
C ASN A 78 -6.60 3.16 -19.22
N ILE A 79 -6.52 1.86 -18.87
CA ILE A 79 -5.58 1.35 -17.87
C ILE A 79 -4.75 0.25 -18.51
N ARG A 80 -3.43 0.40 -18.48
CA ARG A 80 -2.50 -0.60 -19.03
C ARG A 80 -1.45 -1.00 -18.02
N TYR A 81 -1.06 -2.27 -18.04
CA TYR A 81 0.10 -2.76 -17.33
C TYR A 81 1.30 -2.82 -18.27
N LEU A 82 2.39 -2.19 -17.88
CA LEU A 82 3.68 -2.18 -18.56
C LEU A 82 4.66 -3.02 -17.72
N GLN A 83 4.94 -4.23 -18.20
CA GLN A 83 5.80 -5.16 -17.49
C GLN A 83 7.27 -4.82 -17.75
N GLU A 84 8.03 -4.59 -16.67
CA GLU A 84 9.49 -4.56 -16.71
C GLU A 84 10.04 -6.00 -16.78
N PHE A 85 11.09 -6.22 -17.53
CA PHE A 85 11.76 -7.53 -17.64
C PHE A 85 12.97 -7.66 -16.71
N THR A 86 13.44 -6.54 -16.18
CA THR A 86 14.49 -6.45 -15.16
C THR A 86 14.12 -5.35 -14.17
N SER A 87 14.73 -5.36 -12.97
CA SER A 87 14.52 -4.28 -12.00
C SER A 87 15.26 -3.02 -12.45
N LEU A 88 14.53 -2.07 -13.06
CA LEU A 88 15.10 -0.83 -13.60
C LEU A 88 15.13 0.33 -12.56
N GLY A 89 14.63 0.13 -11.35
CA GLY A 89 14.45 1.21 -10.38
C GLY A 89 13.22 2.08 -10.70
N THR A 90 12.95 3.06 -9.84
CA THR A 90 11.73 3.90 -9.94
C THR A 90 11.72 4.80 -11.17
N ALA A 91 12.86 5.39 -11.54
CA ALA A 91 12.97 6.26 -12.72
C ALA A 91 13.37 5.48 -13.99
N GLY A 92 14.13 4.40 -13.89
CA GLY A 92 14.57 3.62 -15.06
C GLY A 92 13.41 2.97 -15.79
N GLY A 93 12.43 2.41 -15.08
CA GLY A 93 11.20 1.90 -15.69
C GLY A 93 10.41 2.99 -16.42
N MET A 94 10.26 4.17 -15.83
CA MET A 94 9.63 5.31 -16.50
C MET A 94 10.40 5.75 -17.74
N TYR A 95 11.72 5.79 -17.68
CA TYR A 95 12.55 6.16 -18.83
C TYR A 95 12.49 5.09 -19.94
N HIS A 96 12.45 3.83 -19.60
CA HIS A 96 12.26 2.72 -20.55
C HIS A 96 10.94 2.85 -21.32
N PHE A 97 9.85 3.16 -20.65
CA PHE A 97 8.53 3.32 -21.26
C PHE A 97 8.20 4.76 -21.62
N ARG A 98 9.18 5.67 -21.70
CA ARG A 98 8.99 7.11 -21.93
C ARG A 98 8.14 7.44 -23.18
N ASP A 99 8.30 6.67 -24.24
CA ASP A 99 7.58 6.92 -25.49
C ASP A 99 6.06 6.63 -25.32
N GLN A 100 5.71 5.62 -24.55
CA GLN A 100 4.33 5.32 -24.18
C GLN A 100 3.74 6.36 -23.23
N ILE A 101 4.54 6.86 -22.29
CA ILE A 101 4.12 7.92 -21.36
C ILE A 101 3.92 9.23 -22.12
N ARG A 102 4.80 9.58 -23.03
CA ARG A 102 4.74 10.81 -23.85
C ARG A 102 3.69 10.75 -24.96
N SER A 103 3.26 9.57 -25.34
CA SER A 103 2.25 9.39 -26.41
C SER A 103 0.99 10.21 -26.10
N GLY A 104 0.47 10.92 -27.11
CA GLY A 104 -0.69 11.80 -26.98
C GLY A 104 -0.39 13.18 -26.35
N ASN A 105 0.88 13.54 -26.20
CA ASN A 105 1.34 14.85 -25.71
C ASN A 105 0.66 15.28 -24.38
N PRO A 106 0.80 14.53 -23.28
CA PRO A 106 0.27 14.97 -22.00
C PRO A 106 0.99 16.24 -21.53
N SER A 107 0.24 17.16 -20.93
CA SER A 107 0.81 18.38 -20.33
C SER A 107 1.63 18.10 -19.09
N ALA A 108 1.25 17.08 -18.34
CA ALA A 108 1.96 16.57 -17.16
C ALA A 108 1.54 15.12 -16.89
N PHE A 109 2.26 14.44 -16.01
CA PHE A 109 1.89 13.12 -15.55
C PHE A 109 2.09 12.97 -14.03
N PHE A 110 1.21 12.20 -13.41
CA PHE A 110 1.35 11.81 -12.01
C PHE A 110 2.25 10.59 -11.89
N VAL A 111 2.97 10.50 -10.78
CA VAL A 111 3.70 9.29 -10.37
C VAL A 111 3.30 8.96 -8.94
N LEU A 112 2.84 7.74 -8.70
CA LEU A 112 2.43 7.25 -7.40
C LEU A 112 3.16 5.94 -7.07
N ASN A 113 3.79 5.89 -5.91
CA ASN A 113 4.34 4.64 -5.40
C ASN A 113 3.20 3.73 -4.95
N GLY A 114 3.10 2.52 -5.52
CA GLY A 114 1.98 1.59 -5.32
C GLY A 114 1.89 0.95 -3.93
N ASP A 115 2.84 1.25 -3.02
CA ASP A 115 2.77 0.85 -1.62
C ASP A 115 2.32 1.98 -0.67
N VAL A 116 1.97 3.13 -1.21
CA VAL A 116 1.45 4.26 -0.46
C VAL A 116 -0.05 4.07 -0.21
N CYS A 117 -0.49 4.34 1.01
CA CYS A 117 -1.88 4.50 1.39
C CYS A 117 -2.08 5.92 1.90
N ALA A 118 -3.02 6.65 1.33
CA ALA A 118 -3.27 8.03 1.68
C ALA A 118 -4.68 8.47 1.24
N ASP A 119 -5.12 9.60 1.79
CA ASP A 119 -6.19 10.37 1.17
C ASP A 119 -5.55 11.25 0.09
N PHE A 120 -5.45 10.70 -1.12
CA PHE A 120 -4.72 11.30 -2.23
C PHE A 120 -5.34 12.62 -2.72
N PRO A 121 -4.81 13.80 -2.38
CA PRO A 121 -5.31 15.10 -2.86
C PRO A 121 -4.74 15.44 -4.24
N LEU A 122 -4.91 14.54 -5.23
CA LEU A 122 -4.28 14.66 -6.54
C LEU A 122 -4.70 15.93 -7.32
N PRO A 123 -5.99 16.35 -7.32
CA PRO A 123 -6.37 17.61 -7.95
C PRO A 123 -5.63 18.81 -7.33
N GLN A 124 -5.55 18.89 -6.01
CA GLN A 124 -4.84 19.94 -5.30
C GLN A 124 -3.34 19.96 -5.65
N LEU A 125 -2.72 18.78 -5.75
CA LEU A 125 -1.30 18.66 -6.13
C LEU A 125 -1.07 19.10 -7.59
N TYR A 126 -2.02 18.82 -8.48
CA TYR A 126 -1.95 19.28 -9.87
C TYR A 126 -2.10 20.81 -9.97
N ASP A 127 -3.10 21.39 -9.32
CA ASP A 127 -3.30 22.83 -9.28
C ASP A 127 -2.08 23.56 -8.73
N PHE A 128 -1.47 22.99 -7.67
CA PHE A 128 -0.21 23.48 -7.11
C PHE A 128 0.91 23.44 -8.14
N HIS A 129 1.09 22.31 -8.87
CA HIS A 129 2.11 22.18 -9.92
C HIS A 129 1.94 23.24 -11.02
N VAL A 130 0.72 23.40 -11.51
CA VAL A 130 0.39 24.40 -12.54
C VAL A 130 0.67 25.83 -12.05
N SER A 131 0.40 26.13 -10.78
CA SER A 131 0.66 27.45 -10.19
C SER A 131 2.15 27.85 -10.16
N LYS A 132 3.06 26.86 -10.24
CA LYS A 132 4.52 27.11 -10.28
C LYS A 132 5.03 27.45 -11.68
N GLY A 133 4.18 27.30 -12.72
CA GLY A 133 4.49 27.64 -14.11
C GLY A 133 5.46 26.66 -14.78
N GLU A 134 5.91 27.02 -15.98
CA GLU A 134 6.69 26.14 -16.87
C GLU A 134 8.05 25.69 -16.30
N LYS A 135 8.58 26.36 -15.28
CA LYS A 135 9.83 25.96 -14.62
C LYS A 135 9.69 24.72 -13.72
N ALA A 136 8.45 24.38 -13.31
CA ALA A 136 8.23 23.24 -12.44
C ALA A 136 8.42 21.93 -13.18
N LEU A 137 9.49 21.22 -12.92
CA LEU A 137 9.69 19.86 -13.44
C LEU A 137 9.03 18.81 -12.57
N VAL A 138 9.06 19.00 -11.24
CA VAL A 138 8.48 18.05 -10.27
C VAL A 138 7.82 18.81 -9.13
N SER A 139 6.60 18.43 -8.79
CA SER A 139 5.93 18.80 -7.54
C SER A 139 5.70 17.56 -6.69
N ILE A 140 6.14 17.60 -5.44
CA ILE A 140 6.15 16.47 -4.51
C ILE A 140 5.10 16.69 -3.42
N MET A 141 4.27 15.70 -3.16
CA MET A 141 3.44 15.67 -1.97
C MET A 141 4.30 15.33 -0.75
N GLY A 142 4.29 16.19 0.26
CA GLY A 142 4.99 16.00 1.52
C GLY A 142 4.06 15.92 2.71
N THR A 143 4.47 15.21 3.76
CA THR A 143 3.78 15.18 5.06
C THR A 143 4.80 15.29 6.19
N GLU A 144 4.35 15.76 7.35
CA GLU A 144 5.24 15.82 8.51
C GLU A 144 5.37 14.45 9.20
N ALA A 145 6.56 14.17 9.72
CA ALA A 145 6.86 13.03 10.58
C ALA A 145 7.58 13.53 11.84
N THR A 146 7.65 12.69 12.87
CA THR A 146 8.47 13.02 14.03
C THR A 146 9.95 13.14 13.64
N ARG A 147 10.72 13.94 14.36
CA ARG A 147 12.15 14.12 14.12
C ARG A 147 12.92 12.81 14.05
N GLN A 148 12.56 11.88 14.91
CA GLN A 148 13.20 10.56 14.98
C GLN A 148 12.85 9.65 13.81
N GLN A 149 11.62 9.76 13.29
CA GLN A 149 11.14 8.92 12.19
C GLN A 149 11.51 9.47 10.81
N ALA A 150 11.70 10.79 10.69
CA ALA A 150 12.00 11.44 9.41
C ALA A 150 13.24 10.85 8.71
N VAL A 151 14.26 10.41 9.46
CA VAL A 151 15.48 9.80 8.92
C VAL A 151 15.24 8.50 8.13
N HIS A 152 14.06 7.89 8.26
CA HIS A 152 13.70 6.67 7.52
C HIS A 152 13.04 6.94 6.17
N TYR A 153 12.87 8.21 5.81
CA TYR A 153 12.19 8.68 4.59
C TYR A 153 13.05 9.67 3.83
N GLY A 154 12.64 10.02 2.61
CA GLY A 154 13.21 11.16 1.91
C GLY A 154 12.78 12.45 2.63
N CYS A 155 13.73 13.27 3.04
CA CYS A 155 13.49 14.54 3.73
C CYS A 155 13.61 15.71 2.78
N MET A 156 12.70 16.69 2.93
CA MET A 156 12.66 17.90 2.12
C MET A 156 12.78 19.14 3.01
N VAL A 157 13.54 20.13 2.54
CA VAL A 157 13.55 21.48 3.12
C VAL A 157 12.94 22.44 2.10
N LEU A 158 11.89 23.13 2.49
CA LEU A 158 11.24 24.11 1.63
C LEU A 158 11.80 25.52 1.90
N GLY A 159 12.06 26.22 0.81
CA GLY A 159 12.38 27.64 0.82
C GLY A 159 11.15 28.51 0.62
N LYS A 160 11.37 29.76 0.22
CA LYS A 160 10.30 30.67 -0.17
C LYS A 160 9.57 30.11 -1.39
N ASN A 161 8.26 30.31 -1.47
CA ASN A 161 7.40 29.84 -2.57
C ASN A 161 7.34 28.31 -2.71
N GLU A 162 7.54 27.55 -1.62
CA GLU A 162 7.48 26.09 -1.55
C GLU A 162 8.50 25.38 -2.48
N GLU A 163 9.58 26.07 -2.87
CA GLU A 163 10.69 25.46 -3.59
C GLU A 163 11.42 24.47 -2.68
N VAL A 164 11.75 23.28 -3.18
CA VAL A 164 12.59 22.32 -2.46
C VAL A 164 14.06 22.74 -2.60
N THR A 165 14.61 23.33 -1.55
CA THR A 165 16.00 23.79 -1.51
C THR A 165 16.98 22.65 -1.23
N HIS A 166 16.56 21.66 -0.43
CA HIS A 166 17.34 20.47 -0.12
C HIS A 166 16.44 19.23 -0.12
N TYR A 167 16.96 18.16 -0.67
CA TYR A 167 16.35 16.83 -0.63
C TYR A 167 17.41 15.77 -0.30
N VAL A 168 17.14 14.94 0.69
CA VAL A 168 18.04 13.86 1.10
C VAL A 168 17.23 12.60 1.33
N GLU A 169 17.54 11.55 0.57
CA GLU A 169 16.90 10.24 0.73
C GLU A 169 17.49 9.48 1.92
N LYS A 170 16.67 9.19 2.92
CA LYS A 170 17.03 8.46 4.16
C LYS A 170 18.34 8.96 4.78
N PRO A 171 18.36 10.19 5.27
CA PRO A 171 19.57 10.82 5.79
C PRO A 171 20.08 10.09 7.05
N ARG A 172 21.41 10.10 7.26
CA ARG A 172 22.03 9.54 8.47
C ARG A 172 21.78 10.39 9.72
N SER A 173 21.46 11.65 9.54
CA SER A 173 21.15 12.60 10.61
C SER A 173 19.90 13.39 10.26
N TYR A 174 19.30 14.03 11.25
CA TYR A 174 18.10 14.84 11.05
C TYR A 174 18.34 16.00 10.07
N VAL A 175 17.44 16.13 9.10
CA VAL A 175 17.43 17.22 8.11
C VAL A 175 16.17 18.06 8.24
N SER A 176 14.99 17.42 8.19
CA SER A 176 13.68 18.08 8.25
C SER A 176 12.62 17.09 8.76
N THR A 177 11.52 17.59 9.31
CA THR A 177 10.33 16.80 9.63
C THR A 177 9.45 16.54 8.39
N LEU A 178 9.59 17.37 7.34
CA LEU A 178 8.82 17.20 6.11
C LEU A 178 9.40 16.07 5.28
N ILE A 179 8.61 15.03 5.08
CA ILE A 179 9.01 13.80 4.35
C ILE A 179 8.26 13.66 3.02
N ASN A 180 8.91 13.00 2.07
CA ASN A 180 8.37 12.65 0.76
C ASN A 180 7.30 11.53 0.89
N CYS A 181 6.13 11.79 0.36
CA CYS A 181 5.01 10.84 0.37
C CYS A 181 5.04 9.79 -0.74
N GLY A 182 5.95 9.92 -1.72
CA GLY A 182 5.97 9.03 -2.90
C GLY A 182 4.81 9.30 -3.88
N VAL A 183 4.34 10.53 -3.94
CA VAL A 183 3.30 11.00 -4.86
C VAL A 183 3.78 12.30 -5.50
N TYR A 184 3.79 12.33 -6.83
CA TYR A 184 4.38 13.40 -7.60
C TYR A 184 3.51 13.83 -8.78
N VAL A 185 3.66 15.09 -9.21
CA VAL A 185 3.30 15.57 -10.54
C VAL A 185 4.58 15.97 -11.26
N CYS A 186 4.75 15.50 -12.48
CA CYS A 186 5.95 15.70 -13.27
C CYS A 186 5.61 16.32 -14.63
N SER A 187 6.41 17.27 -15.07
CA SER A 187 6.42 17.77 -16.46
C SER A 187 7.12 16.78 -17.38
N ILE A 188 6.75 16.76 -18.64
CA ILE A 188 7.33 15.86 -19.66
C ILE A 188 8.83 16.10 -19.85
N GLU A 189 9.29 17.32 -19.62
CA GLU A 189 10.69 17.72 -19.68
C GLU A 189 11.59 16.96 -18.68
N LEU A 190 11.00 16.34 -17.65
CA LEU A 190 11.73 15.48 -16.70
C LEU A 190 12.44 14.32 -17.41
N PHE A 191 11.91 13.82 -18.53
CA PHE A 191 12.56 12.76 -19.32
C PHE A 191 13.90 13.18 -19.91
N SER A 192 14.13 14.47 -20.16
CA SER A 192 15.43 14.98 -20.58
C SER A 192 16.48 14.77 -19.46
N ARG A 193 16.11 15.03 -18.20
CA ARG A 193 16.99 14.79 -17.05
C ARG A 193 17.27 13.30 -16.83
N MET A 194 16.22 12.46 -16.96
CA MET A 194 16.40 11.00 -16.89
C MET A 194 17.32 10.50 -18.00
N GLY A 195 17.21 11.06 -19.21
CA GLY A 195 18.09 10.75 -20.34
C GLY A 195 19.56 11.08 -20.08
N THR A 196 19.84 12.25 -19.49
CA THR A 196 21.20 12.65 -19.11
C THR A 196 21.82 11.63 -18.14
N VAL A 197 21.07 11.24 -17.09
CA VAL A 197 21.52 10.23 -16.11
C VAL A 197 21.76 8.86 -16.77
N PHE A 198 20.85 8.46 -17.65
CA PHE A 198 20.96 7.21 -18.38
C PHE A 198 22.23 7.16 -19.26
N HIS A 199 22.49 8.22 -20.03
CA HIS A 199 23.67 8.31 -20.88
C HIS A 199 24.98 8.38 -20.08
N SER A 200 24.99 9.11 -18.94
CA SER A 200 26.14 9.13 -18.05
C SER A 200 26.52 7.72 -17.58
N LYS A 201 25.52 6.94 -17.13
CA LYS A 201 25.73 5.55 -16.70
C LYS A 201 26.23 4.64 -17.84
N GLN A 202 25.77 4.86 -19.07
CA GLN A 202 26.27 4.12 -20.22
C GLN A 202 27.76 4.42 -20.50
N LEU A 203 28.16 5.67 -20.38
CA LEU A 203 29.56 6.07 -20.56
C LEU A 203 30.45 5.46 -19.47
N ASP A 204 30.03 5.52 -18.23
CA ASP A 204 30.77 4.92 -17.09
C ASP A 204 30.91 3.40 -17.26
N TYR A 205 29.86 2.72 -17.71
CA TYR A 205 29.90 1.28 -17.99
C TYR A 205 30.90 0.92 -19.09
N ASN A 206 30.92 1.67 -20.18
CA ASN A 206 31.81 1.44 -21.30
C ASN A 206 33.31 1.73 -20.94
N SER A 207 33.54 2.64 -20.00
CA SER A 207 34.91 3.01 -19.56
C SER A 207 35.52 2.01 -18.59
N LEU A 208 34.72 1.29 -17.81
CA LEU A 208 35.17 0.44 -16.71
C LEU A 208 35.39 -1.04 -17.09
N ASN A 209 35.24 -1.47 -18.32
CA ASN A 209 35.50 -2.83 -18.87
C ASN A 209 35.18 -4.06 -17.97
N ASN A 210 34.66 -3.85 -16.75
CA ASN A 210 34.41 -4.86 -15.70
C ASN A 210 33.07 -4.73 -15.01
N GLY A 211 32.12 -3.97 -15.57
CA GLY A 211 30.79 -3.79 -14.94
C GLY A 211 29.91 -5.03 -15.07
N ASN A 212 29.37 -5.53 -13.97
CA ASN A 212 28.24 -6.45 -14.00
C ASN A 212 27.08 -5.77 -14.74
N GLY A 213 26.72 -6.23 -15.94
CA GLY A 213 25.69 -5.63 -16.83
C GLY A 213 24.29 -5.50 -16.24
N LYS A 214 24.12 -5.77 -14.96
CA LYS A 214 22.86 -5.66 -14.22
C LYS A 214 22.45 -4.22 -13.88
N ASP A 215 23.36 -3.25 -13.92
CA ASP A 215 23.09 -1.86 -13.51
C ASP A 215 22.80 -0.91 -14.68
N LEU A 216 22.93 -1.39 -15.92
CA LEU A 216 22.63 -0.59 -17.10
C LEU A 216 21.12 -0.33 -17.20
N GLY A 217 20.69 0.89 -16.93
CA GLY A 217 19.28 1.28 -16.96
C GLY A 217 18.59 1.34 -15.59
N HIS A 218 19.23 0.87 -14.52
CA HIS A 218 18.68 1.05 -13.17
C HIS A 218 18.88 2.49 -12.70
N ILE A 219 17.78 3.25 -12.56
CA ILE A 219 17.80 4.64 -12.11
C ILE A 219 16.81 4.78 -10.95
N GLN A 220 17.27 5.33 -9.84
CA GLN A 220 16.43 5.66 -8.69
C GLN A 220 15.95 7.11 -8.79
N LEU A 221 14.62 7.31 -8.78
CA LEU A 221 14.01 8.62 -8.88
C LEU A 221 14.53 9.56 -7.77
N GLU A 222 14.55 9.07 -6.55
CA GLU A 222 14.83 9.85 -5.36
C GLU A 222 16.30 10.32 -5.30
N GLN A 223 17.23 9.41 -5.54
CA GLN A 223 18.67 9.70 -5.38
C GLN A 223 19.28 10.35 -6.61
N GLU A 224 18.87 9.92 -7.80
CA GLU A 224 19.57 10.27 -9.05
C GLU A 224 18.87 11.36 -9.85
N ILE A 225 17.58 11.61 -9.56
CA ILE A 225 16.78 12.65 -10.21
C ILE A 225 16.40 13.75 -9.23
N LEU A 226 15.74 13.42 -8.11
CA LEU A 226 15.23 14.44 -7.17
C LEU A 226 16.35 15.13 -6.40
N THR A 227 17.35 14.38 -5.90
CA THR A 227 18.48 14.97 -5.16
C THR A 227 19.22 16.04 -5.97
N PRO A 228 19.62 15.80 -7.25
CA PRO A 228 20.25 16.83 -8.07
C PRO A 228 19.33 18.00 -8.48
N LEU A 229 18.01 17.80 -8.46
CA LEU A 229 17.05 18.87 -8.77
C LEU A 229 16.81 19.83 -7.59
N ALA A 230 17.12 19.43 -6.37
CA ALA A 230 16.95 20.28 -5.20
C ALA A 230 17.83 21.54 -5.30
N GLY A 231 17.27 22.71 -4.96
CA GLY A 231 17.95 24.00 -5.05
C GLY A 231 18.10 24.58 -6.45
N THR A 232 17.53 23.94 -7.49
CA THR A 232 17.60 24.45 -8.88
C THR A 232 16.43 25.36 -9.27
N GLY A 233 15.44 25.53 -8.39
CA GLY A 233 14.20 26.26 -8.69
C GLY A 233 13.20 25.51 -9.57
N MET A 234 13.41 24.20 -9.81
CA MET A 234 12.59 23.38 -10.68
C MET A 234 11.78 22.30 -9.92
N MET A 235 11.98 22.18 -8.62
CA MET A 235 11.31 21.21 -7.76
C MET A 235 10.57 21.92 -6.61
N PHE A 236 9.31 21.54 -6.41
CA PHE A 236 8.42 22.17 -5.41
C PHE A 236 7.79 21.13 -4.51
N GLY A 237 7.47 21.48 -3.27
CA GLY A 237 6.85 20.59 -2.30
C GLY A 237 5.52 21.14 -1.80
N LEU A 238 4.47 20.31 -1.83
CA LEU A 238 3.17 20.61 -1.25
C LEU A 238 3.03 19.88 0.08
N PRO A 239 3.14 20.56 1.23
CA PRO A 239 2.85 19.96 2.52
C PRO A 239 1.35 19.63 2.64
N VAL A 240 1.04 18.40 3.06
CA VAL A 240 -0.34 17.97 3.32
C VAL A 240 -0.45 17.43 4.74
N SER A 241 -1.54 17.79 5.43
CA SER A 241 -1.84 17.33 6.79
C SER A 241 -2.73 16.07 6.81
N LYS A 242 -3.15 15.61 5.65
CA LYS A 242 -4.00 14.41 5.53
C LYS A 242 -3.24 13.15 5.89
N TRP A 243 -4.01 12.10 6.22
CA TRP A 243 -3.45 10.80 6.54
C TRP A 243 -2.61 10.23 5.40
N TRP A 244 -1.48 9.64 5.77
CA TRP A 244 -0.55 8.97 4.88
C TRP A 244 0.18 7.84 5.62
N SER A 245 0.38 6.71 4.95
CA SER A 245 1.16 5.57 5.40
C SER A 245 1.75 4.79 4.23
N GLN A 246 2.74 3.94 4.50
CA GLN A 246 3.28 2.99 3.52
C GLN A 246 3.05 1.55 3.98
N ILE A 247 2.60 0.70 3.08
CA ILE A 247 2.45 -0.73 3.34
C ILE A 247 3.80 -1.41 3.19
N LYS A 248 4.54 -1.49 4.28
CA LYS A 248 5.85 -2.19 4.33
C LYS A 248 5.76 -3.52 5.05
N THR A 249 4.87 -3.65 6.02
CA THR A 249 4.67 -4.82 6.87
C THR A 249 3.19 -5.18 6.94
N ALA A 250 2.87 -6.37 7.42
CA ALA A 250 1.48 -6.76 7.64
C ALA A 250 0.76 -5.86 8.67
N GLY A 251 1.48 -5.39 9.70
CA GLY A 251 0.92 -4.43 10.66
C GLY A 251 0.48 -3.13 9.99
N SER A 252 1.26 -2.61 9.03
CA SER A 252 0.86 -1.42 8.28
C SER A 252 -0.36 -1.65 7.39
N ALA A 253 -0.66 -2.90 6.99
CA ALA A 253 -1.89 -3.22 6.28
C ALA A 253 -3.14 -3.11 7.18
N ILE A 254 -3.06 -3.57 8.44
CA ILE A 254 -4.17 -3.38 9.41
C ILE A 254 -4.38 -1.89 9.69
N TYR A 255 -3.30 -1.13 9.86
CA TYR A 255 -3.38 0.31 10.05
C TYR A 255 -4.02 1.02 8.85
N GLY A 256 -3.60 0.67 7.63
CA GLY A 256 -4.21 1.16 6.39
C GLY A 256 -5.68 0.77 6.26
N ASN A 257 -6.04 -0.46 6.64
CA ASN A 257 -7.41 -0.95 6.65
C ASN A 257 -8.32 -0.07 7.51
N ARG A 258 -7.91 0.24 8.74
CA ARG A 258 -8.63 1.13 9.66
C ARG A 258 -8.92 2.50 9.02
N HIS A 259 -7.89 3.10 8.42
CA HIS A 259 -8.03 4.44 7.85
C HIS A 259 -8.88 4.48 6.58
N TYR A 260 -8.77 3.48 5.70
CA TYR A 260 -9.65 3.42 4.53
C TYR A 260 -11.10 3.11 4.90
N LEU A 261 -11.35 2.25 5.89
CA LEU A 261 -12.70 2.02 6.40
C LEU A 261 -13.30 3.31 7.00
N ALA A 262 -12.51 4.08 7.76
CA ALA A 262 -12.95 5.38 8.27
C ALA A 262 -13.18 6.39 7.13
N LEU A 263 -12.35 6.40 6.09
CA LEU A 263 -12.52 7.26 4.93
C LEU A 263 -13.81 6.94 4.16
N TYR A 264 -14.19 5.67 4.08
CA TYR A 264 -15.42 5.23 3.41
C TYR A 264 -16.68 5.81 4.01
N LYS A 265 -16.71 6.20 5.29
CA LYS A 265 -17.88 6.89 5.88
C LYS A 265 -18.32 8.09 5.05
N ASN A 266 -17.35 8.81 4.50
CA ASN A 266 -17.62 10.05 3.78
C ASN A 266 -17.54 9.89 2.25
N THR A 267 -16.85 8.88 1.77
CA THR A 267 -16.57 8.72 0.32
C THR A 267 -17.38 7.60 -0.33
N HIS A 268 -17.60 6.49 0.38
CA HIS A 268 -18.23 5.28 -0.13
C HIS A 268 -18.98 4.53 0.99
N PRO A 269 -20.00 5.15 1.62
CA PRO A 269 -20.70 4.54 2.76
C PRO A 269 -21.37 3.20 2.40
N GLU A 270 -21.68 2.98 1.13
CA GLU A 270 -22.21 1.72 0.59
C GLU A 270 -21.26 0.52 0.71
N ARG A 271 -19.98 0.77 0.94
CA ARG A 271 -18.96 -0.29 1.15
C ARG A 271 -18.89 -0.77 2.59
N LEU A 272 -19.54 -0.06 3.50
CA LEU A 272 -19.54 -0.40 4.92
C LEU A 272 -20.80 -1.17 5.30
N ALA A 273 -20.63 -2.18 6.16
CA ALA A 273 -21.74 -2.85 6.80
C ALA A 273 -22.32 -1.91 7.88
N ASN A 274 -23.51 -1.38 7.64
CA ASN A 274 -24.16 -0.45 8.58
C ASN A 274 -24.75 -1.19 9.77
N ALA A 275 -24.39 -0.78 10.98
CA ALA A 275 -25.08 -1.16 12.18
C ALA A 275 -26.50 -0.57 12.14
N GLY A 276 -27.51 -1.40 11.86
CA GLY A 276 -28.92 -0.99 11.97
C GLY A 276 -29.70 -0.78 10.67
N LEU A 277 -29.20 -1.15 9.49
CA LEU A 277 -30.10 -1.42 8.37
C LEU A 277 -30.97 -2.64 8.77
N LYS A 278 -32.18 -2.35 9.29
CA LYS A 278 -33.23 -3.34 9.44
C LYS A 278 -33.28 -4.14 8.13
N ALA A 279 -33.35 -5.45 8.26
CA ALA A 279 -33.57 -6.40 7.17
C ALA A 279 -34.90 -6.12 6.45
N SER A 280 -34.92 -5.08 5.64
CA SER A 280 -36.02 -4.72 4.80
C SER A 280 -35.45 -4.35 3.45
N GLU A 281 -35.20 -5.33 2.63
CA GLU A 281 -35.18 -5.21 1.17
C GLU A 281 -34.17 -6.10 0.43
N HIS A 282 -33.43 -7.02 1.10
CA HIS A 282 -32.84 -8.13 0.38
C HIS A 282 -33.55 -9.43 0.80
N SER A 283 -34.30 -9.95 -0.11
CA SER A 283 -35.06 -11.19 -0.06
C SER A 283 -34.23 -12.36 0.50
N ASN A 284 -34.38 -12.62 1.75
CA ASN A 284 -34.24 -13.85 2.54
C ASN A 284 -33.85 -13.45 3.96
N GLY A 285 -34.78 -13.33 4.85
CA GLY A 285 -34.75 -13.04 6.28
C GLY A 285 -33.45 -13.29 7.09
N SER A 286 -32.32 -12.81 6.62
CA SER A 286 -31.01 -13.01 7.24
C SER A 286 -30.84 -12.04 8.41
N LEU A 287 -30.88 -12.56 9.62
CA LEU A 287 -30.59 -11.83 10.85
C LEU A 287 -29.20 -11.16 10.72
N VAL A 288 -29.16 -9.86 10.93
CA VAL A 288 -27.90 -9.06 10.86
C VAL A 288 -27.07 -9.38 12.10
N CYS A 289 -25.80 -9.72 11.91
CA CYS A 289 -24.86 -9.91 13.01
C CYS A 289 -24.59 -8.60 13.78
N ASN A 290 -23.99 -8.70 14.97
CA ASN A 290 -23.61 -7.52 15.75
C ASN A 290 -22.41 -6.82 15.12
N ILE A 291 -22.59 -5.59 14.64
CA ILE A 291 -21.54 -4.80 13.98
C ILE A 291 -21.15 -3.61 14.85
N ILE A 292 -19.87 -3.53 15.17
CA ILE A 292 -19.22 -2.35 15.78
C ILE A 292 -18.49 -1.63 14.64
N PRO A 293 -18.89 -0.42 14.23
CA PRO A 293 -18.27 0.29 13.10
C PRO A 293 -16.75 0.49 13.28
N ASP A 294 -15.94 0.51 12.24
CA ASP A 294 -16.21 0.40 10.80
C ASP A 294 -15.93 -1.03 10.30
N VAL A 295 -16.80 -1.59 9.54
CA VAL A 295 -16.69 -2.97 9.04
C VAL A 295 -17.03 -3.02 7.56
N HIS A 296 -16.20 -3.71 6.78
CA HIS A 296 -16.48 -4.12 5.41
C HIS A 296 -16.78 -5.61 5.36
N ILE A 297 -17.89 -5.99 4.74
CA ILE A 297 -18.25 -7.39 4.51
C ILE A 297 -18.51 -7.58 3.02
N HIS A 298 -17.77 -8.50 2.41
CA HIS A 298 -18.00 -8.82 1.00
C HIS A 298 -19.38 -9.49 0.83
N PRO A 299 -20.17 -9.17 -0.21
CA PRO A 299 -21.52 -9.68 -0.41
C PRO A 299 -21.65 -11.21 -0.44
N THR A 300 -20.57 -11.92 -0.82
CA THR A 300 -20.55 -13.40 -0.87
C THR A 300 -20.14 -14.05 0.45
N ALA A 301 -19.79 -13.27 1.48
CA ALA A 301 -19.43 -13.81 2.79
C ALA A 301 -20.70 -14.25 3.55
N SER A 302 -20.59 -15.35 4.29
CA SER A 302 -21.63 -15.88 5.16
C SER A 302 -21.27 -15.60 6.62
N VAL A 303 -22.07 -14.82 7.32
CA VAL A 303 -21.81 -14.44 8.71
C VAL A 303 -23.00 -14.85 9.59
N HIS A 304 -22.70 -15.63 10.64
CA HIS A 304 -23.74 -16.06 11.57
C HIS A 304 -24.30 -14.88 12.38
N PRO A 305 -25.63 -14.82 12.65
CA PRO A 305 -26.27 -13.68 13.35
C PRO A 305 -25.73 -13.38 14.75
N THR A 306 -25.20 -14.38 15.45
CA THR A 306 -24.63 -14.21 16.79
C THR A 306 -23.15 -13.78 16.78
N ALA A 307 -22.53 -13.62 15.60
CA ALA A 307 -21.17 -13.12 15.51
C ALA A 307 -21.10 -11.63 15.82
N THR A 308 -19.94 -11.18 16.33
CA THR A 308 -19.65 -9.76 16.58
C THR A 308 -18.44 -9.36 15.75
N LEU A 309 -18.62 -8.41 14.85
CA LEU A 309 -17.60 -7.90 13.95
C LEU A 309 -17.30 -6.44 14.24
N GLY A 310 -16.01 -6.10 14.32
CA GLY A 310 -15.54 -4.73 14.50
C GLY A 310 -15.02 -4.41 15.89
N PRO A 311 -14.45 -3.19 16.04
CA PRO A 311 -14.25 -2.22 14.96
C PRO A 311 -13.14 -2.60 13.97
N ASN A 312 -13.13 -1.90 12.83
CA ASN A 312 -12.04 -1.93 11.84
C ASN A 312 -11.74 -3.31 11.24
N VAL A 313 -12.78 -4.00 10.80
CA VAL A 313 -12.69 -5.35 10.24
C VAL A 313 -13.04 -5.35 8.75
N SER A 314 -12.27 -6.11 7.97
CA SER A 314 -12.58 -6.40 6.57
C SER A 314 -12.73 -7.90 6.36
N ILE A 315 -13.90 -8.29 5.83
CA ILE A 315 -14.24 -9.68 5.50
C ILE A 315 -14.26 -9.85 3.99
N GLY A 316 -13.42 -10.76 3.50
CA GLY A 316 -13.24 -11.06 2.08
C GLY A 316 -14.33 -11.93 1.46
N PRO A 317 -14.24 -12.19 0.13
CA PRO A 317 -15.18 -13.03 -0.58
C PRO A 317 -15.21 -14.46 -0.05
N GLY A 318 -16.39 -15.09 -0.04
CA GLY A 318 -16.56 -16.50 0.32
C GLY A 318 -16.17 -16.87 1.75
N VAL A 319 -15.89 -15.89 2.62
CA VAL A 319 -15.59 -16.13 4.03
C VAL A 319 -16.80 -16.67 4.76
N VAL A 320 -16.60 -17.67 5.62
CA VAL A 320 -17.65 -18.25 6.47
C VAL A 320 -17.31 -18.00 7.94
N ILE A 321 -18.22 -17.36 8.66
CA ILE A 321 -18.08 -17.00 10.09
C ILE A 321 -19.18 -17.68 10.90
N GLY A 322 -18.79 -18.55 11.83
CA GLY A 322 -19.66 -19.34 12.68
C GLY A 322 -20.29 -18.57 13.85
N PRO A 323 -21.16 -19.26 14.63
CA PRO A 323 -21.81 -18.73 15.81
C PRO A 323 -20.84 -18.20 16.87
N GLY A 324 -21.18 -17.09 17.52
CA GLY A 324 -20.44 -16.55 18.65
C GLY A 324 -19.02 -16.09 18.37
N VAL A 325 -18.60 -16.05 17.10
CA VAL A 325 -17.28 -15.56 16.66
C VAL A 325 -17.17 -14.06 16.95
N ARG A 326 -15.99 -13.64 17.39
CA ARG A 326 -15.66 -12.24 17.62
C ARG A 326 -14.40 -11.85 16.86
N ILE A 327 -14.50 -10.84 15.99
CA ILE A 327 -13.40 -10.35 15.17
C ILE A 327 -13.26 -8.85 15.38
N ARG A 328 -12.01 -8.39 15.60
CA ARG A 328 -11.70 -6.98 15.81
C ARG A 328 -10.34 -6.64 15.20
N GLU A 329 -10.21 -5.43 14.62
CA GLU A 329 -8.94 -4.91 14.07
C GLU A 329 -8.21 -5.94 13.20
N SER A 330 -8.93 -6.56 12.27
CA SER A 330 -8.43 -7.72 11.53
C SER A 330 -8.88 -7.73 10.09
N ILE A 331 -8.10 -8.40 9.24
CA ILE A 331 -8.41 -8.63 7.84
C ILE A 331 -8.57 -10.14 7.64
N ILE A 332 -9.75 -10.56 7.19
CA ILE A 332 -10.05 -11.96 6.88
C ILE A 332 -10.10 -12.10 5.37
N LEU A 333 -9.17 -12.86 4.80
CA LEU A 333 -9.02 -13.00 3.37
C LEU A 333 -9.98 -14.07 2.80
N GLU A 334 -10.05 -14.11 1.48
CA GLU A 334 -10.95 -14.91 0.68
C GLU A 334 -11.02 -16.38 1.10
N ASN A 335 -12.23 -16.96 1.14
CA ASN A 335 -12.53 -18.36 1.44
C ASN A 335 -12.03 -18.86 2.80
N ALA A 336 -11.69 -17.97 3.73
CA ALA A 336 -11.36 -18.37 5.09
C ALA A 336 -12.60 -18.84 5.86
N VAL A 337 -12.42 -19.84 6.73
CA VAL A 337 -13.49 -20.38 7.57
C VAL A 337 -13.14 -20.20 9.04
N ILE A 338 -13.96 -19.49 9.78
CA ILE A 338 -13.80 -19.25 11.22
C ILE A 338 -14.95 -19.92 11.95
N LYS A 339 -14.63 -20.99 12.70
CA LYS A 339 -15.62 -21.82 13.39
C LYS A 339 -16.05 -21.18 14.72
N ASP A 340 -17.02 -21.79 15.34
CA ASP A 340 -17.81 -21.30 16.46
C ASP A 340 -16.97 -20.81 17.64
N HIS A 341 -17.41 -19.70 18.25
CA HIS A 341 -16.84 -19.11 19.46
C HIS A 341 -15.35 -18.72 19.39
N THR A 342 -14.80 -18.61 18.18
CA THR A 342 -13.42 -18.21 17.93
C THR A 342 -13.25 -16.71 18.13
N LEU A 343 -12.08 -16.31 18.63
CA LEU A 343 -11.67 -14.93 18.82
C LEU A 343 -10.52 -14.59 17.88
N VAL A 344 -10.68 -13.52 17.06
CA VAL A 344 -9.62 -13.03 16.17
C VAL A 344 -9.40 -11.53 16.42
N LEU A 345 -8.22 -11.16 16.91
CA LEU A 345 -7.86 -9.80 17.26
C LEU A 345 -6.52 -9.40 16.64
N HIS A 346 -6.43 -8.20 16.08
CA HIS A 346 -5.20 -7.65 15.48
C HIS A 346 -4.43 -8.66 14.62
N SER A 347 -5.15 -9.29 13.69
CA SER A 347 -4.64 -10.43 12.94
C SER A 347 -5.03 -10.36 11.46
N ILE A 348 -4.21 -10.99 10.63
CA ILE A 348 -4.55 -11.23 9.23
C ILE A 348 -4.70 -12.75 9.04
N VAL A 349 -5.90 -13.17 8.64
CA VAL A 349 -6.18 -14.57 8.32
C VAL A 349 -6.07 -14.77 6.81
N GLY A 350 -5.12 -15.59 6.40
CA GLY A 350 -4.81 -15.88 5.00
C GLY A 350 -5.95 -16.56 4.25
N ARG A 351 -5.88 -16.51 2.93
CA ARG A 351 -6.87 -17.10 2.02
C ARG A 351 -7.01 -18.59 2.29
N SER A 352 -8.23 -19.10 2.22
CA SER A 352 -8.56 -20.51 2.41
C SER A 352 -8.09 -21.13 3.74
N SER A 353 -7.74 -20.30 4.74
CA SER A 353 -7.35 -20.80 6.06
C SER A 353 -8.57 -21.16 6.89
N GLN A 354 -8.42 -22.15 7.78
CA GLN A 354 -9.47 -22.63 8.66
C GLN A 354 -9.06 -22.46 10.12
N ILE A 355 -9.92 -21.85 10.93
CA ILE A 355 -9.73 -21.71 12.38
C ILE A 355 -10.80 -22.50 13.09
N GLY A 356 -10.38 -23.46 13.92
CA GLY A 356 -11.23 -24.35 14.70
C GLY A 356 -12.03 -23.64 15.78
N MET A 357 -12.99 -24.33 16.36
CA MET A 357 -13.87 -23.81 17.40
C MET A 357 -13.06 -23.45 18.67
N TRP A 358 -13.50 -22.40 19.37
CA TRP A 358 -12.91 -21.93 20.63
C TRP A 358 -11.43 -21.56 20.52
N ALA A 359 -10.91 -21.38 19.32
CA ALA A 359 -9.54 -20.92 19.11
C ALA A 359 -9.41 -19.42 19.38
N ARG A 360 -8.19 -19.00 19.75
CA ARG A 360 -7.84 -17.59 19.96
C ARG A 360 -6.66 -17.22 19.09
N VAL A 361 -6.86 -16.33 18.15
CA VAL A 361 -5.84 -15.78 17.26
C VAL A 361 -5.70 -14.29 17.57
N GLU A 362 -4.57 -13.91 18.16
CA GLU A 362 -4.38 -12.57 18.69
C GLU A 362 -3.00 -12.03 18.35
N GLY A 363 -2.93 -10.77 17.98
CA GLY A 363 -1.70 -10.04 17.78
C GLY A 363 -1.61 -8.80 18.66
N THR A 364 -0.41 -8.25 18.76
CA THR A 364 -0.14 -6.98 19.43
C THR A 364 -0.03 -5.89 18.35
N PRO A 365 -0.86 -4.85 18.37
CA PRO A 365 -0.73 -3.73 17.44
C PRO A 365 0.53 -2.90 17.74
N SER A 366 1.10 -2.29 16.70
CA SER A 366 2.18 -1.32 16.80
C SER A 366 1.76 0.01 16.15
N ASP A 367 0.68 0.58 16.66
CA ASP A 367 0.12 1.83 16.15
C ASP A 367 1.05 3.02 16.45
N PRO A 368 0.99 4.09 15.63
CA PRO A 368 1.66 5.33 15.94
C PRO A 368 1.25 5.85 17.32
N ASP A 369 2.21 6.41 18.07
CA ASP A 369 1.93 6.99 19.40
C ASP A 369 0.97 8.18 19.25
N PRO A 370 -0.26 8.10 19.79
CA PRO A 370 -1.27 9.15 19.63
C PRO A 370 -0.88 10.47 20.35
N ASN A 371 0.05 10.41 21.29
CA ASN A 371 0.52 11.57 22.05
C ASN A 371 1.65 12.32 21.35
N LYS A 372 2.21 11.76 20.27
CA LYS A 372 3.26 12.40 19.47
C LYS A 372 2.66 12.98 18.20
N PRO A 373 2.67 14.32 18.03
CA PRO A 373 2.24 14.92 16.77
C PRO A 373 3.01 14.34 15.59
N PHE A 374 2.29 14.08 14.49
CA PHE A 374 2.84 13.58 13.23
C PHE A 374 3.54 12.22 13.29
N ALA A 375 3.33 11.44 14.36
CA ALA A 375 3.87 10.09 14.45
C ALA A 375 3.41 9.24 13.25
N LYS A 376 4.34 8.52 12.65
CA LYS A 376 4.10 7.55 11.60
C LYS A 376 4.18 6.13 12.14
N MET A 377 3.62 5.19 11.42
CA MET A 377 3.74 3.77 11.75
C MET A 377 5.22 3.37 11.82
N GLU A 378 5.64 2.81 12.92
CA GLU A 378 6.99 2.27 13.06
C GLU A 378 7.07 0.88 12.44
N ASN A 379 8.24 0.57 11.89
CA ASN A 379 8.54 -0.75 11.35
C ASN A 379 9.71 -1.34 12.15
N PRO A 380 9.48 -1.82 13.39
CA PRO A 380 10.54 -2.41 14.19
C PRO A 380 11.14 -3.62 13.47
N PRO A 381 12.38 -3.99 13.80
CA PRO A 381 12.97 -5.22 13.31
C PRO A 381 12.10 -6.42 13.71
N LEU A 382 12.08 -7.45 12.87
CA LEU A 382 11.26 -8.65 13.11
C LEU A 382 11.72 -9.39 14.38
N PHE A 383 13.02 -9.43 14.61
CA PHE A 383 13.62 -10.06 15.77
C PHE A 383 14.27 -9.02 16.68
N ASN A 384 14.23 -9.28 17.97
CA ASN A 384 15.00 -8.53 18.98
C ASN A 384 16.49 -8.96 18.97
N ASN A 385 17.30 -8.34 19.84
CA ASN A 385 18.73 -8.65 19.92
C ASN A 385 19.01 -10.09 20.39
N ASP A 386 18.07 -10.74 21.07
CA ASP A 386 18.16 -12.13 21.53
C ASP A 386 17.69 -13.15 20.47
N GLY A 387 17.38 -12.70 19.27
CA GLY A 387 16.88 -13.54 18.16
C GLY A 387 15.43 -13.99 18.33
N ARG A 388 14.67 -13.44 19.28
CA ARG A 388 13.25 -13.73 19.46
C ARG A 388 12.40 -12.81 18.61
N LEU A 389 11.26 -13.32 18.13
CA LEU A 389 10.27 -12.54 17.38
C LEU A 389 9.73 -11.42 18.27
N ASN A 390 9.79 -10.19 17.80
CA ASN A 390 9.16 -9.06 18.47
C ASN A 390 7.63 -9.21 18.43
N PRO A 391 6.93 -8.88 19.52
CA PRO A 391 5.47 -8.86 19.53
C PRO A 391 4.94 -8.00 18.38
N SER A 392 4.05 -8.58 17.58
CA SER A 392 3.41 -7.94 16.44
C SER A 392 2.05 -8.56 16.20
N ILE A 393 1.37 -8.15 15.15
CA ILE A 393 0.13 -8.80 14.75
C ILE A 393 0.34 -10.29 14.44
N THR A 394 -0.70 -11.10 14.62
CA THR A 394 -0.66 -12.50 14.18
C THR A 394 -1.02 -12.60 12.71
N ILE A 395 -0.24 -13.40 11.97
CA ILE A 395 -0.41 -13.56 10.53
C ILE A 395 -0.52 -15.05 10.20
N LEU A 396 -1.62 -15.44 9.59
CA LEU A 396 -1.77 -16.75 8.98
C LEU A 396 -1.56 -16.62 7.47
N GLY A 397 -0.67 -17.42 6.93
CA GLY A 397 -0.46 -17.53 5.49
C GLY A 397 -1.64 -18.22 4.79
N TYR A 398 -1.49 -18.48 3.51
CA TYR A 398 -2.48 -19.17 2.70
C TYR A 398 -2.68 -20.63 3.17
N SER A 399 -3.95 -21.09 3.23
CA SER A 399 -4.32 -22.50 3.52
C SER A 399 -3.72 -23.02 4.83
N VAL A 400 -3.78 -22.22 5.90
CA VAL A 400 -3.36 -22.64 7.24
C VAL A 400 -4.55 -23.27 7.98
N SER A 401 -4.31 -24.39 8.66
CA SER A 401 -5.29 -25.07 9.53
C SER A 401 -4.91 -24.90 10.99
N VAL A 402 -5.80 -24.24 11.74
CA VAL A 402 -5.69 -24.07 13.19
C VAL A 402 -6.75 -24.94 13.85
N PRO A 403 -6.37 -26.01 14.57
CA PRO A 403 -7.32 -26.85 15.31
C PRO A 403 -8.11 -26.09 16.38
N SER A 404 -9.17 -26.74 16.88
CA SER A 404 -10.00 -26.17 17.95
C SER A 404 -9.22 -25.96 19.24
N GLU A 405 -9.64 -24.99 20.07
CA GLU A 405 -9.09 -24.68 21.40
C GLU A 405 -7.62 -24.20 21.40
N MET A 406 -7.06 -23.87 20.23
CA MET A 406 -5.69 -23.39 20.12
C MET A 406 -5.56 -21.89 20.37
N ILE A 407 -4.42 -21.50 20.94
CA ILE A 407 -4.04 -20.12 21.16
C ILE A 407 -2.82 -19.79 20.29
N LEU A 408 -2.99 -18.80 19.40
CA LEU A 408 -1.93 -18.19 18.63
C LEU A 408 -1.76 -16.74 19.07
N LEU A 409 -0.58 -16.39 19.54
CA LEU A 409 -0.28 -15.02 19.99
C LEU A 409 0.98 -14.51 19.29
N ASN A 410 0.88 -13.36 18.65
CA ASN A 410 2.02 -12.67 18.00
C ASN A 410 2.87 -13.60 17.09
N SER A 411 2.22 -14.46 16.35
CA SER A 411 2.91 -15.52 15.59
C SER A 411 2.69 -15.36 14.10
N ILE A 412 3.68 -15.78 13.32
CA ILE A 412 3.64 -15.77 11.86
C ILE A 412 3.64 -17.21 11.38
N VAL A 413 2.56 -17.62 10.73
CA VAL A 413 2.40 -18.98 10.20
C VAL A 413 2.58 -18.97 8.69
N LEU A 414 3.53 -19.74 8.17
CA LEU A 414 3.74 -19.89 6.74
C LEU A 414 2.59 -20.64 6.06
N PRO A 415 2.44 -20.52 4.74
CA PRO A 415 1.37 -21.21 4.00
C PRO A 415 1.38 -22.74 4.17
N HIS A 416 0.21 -23.36 4.04
CA HIS A 416 -0.01 -24.80 4.05
C HIS A 416 0.40 -25.51 5.35
N LYS A 417 0.29 -24.83 6.49
CA LYS A 417 0.60 -25.43 7.79
C LYS A 417 -0.66 -25.90 8.51
N GLU A 418 -0.58 -27.10 9.06
CA GLU A 418 -1.52 -27.63 10.04
C GLU A 418 -0.85 -27.57 11.41
N LEU A 419 -1.48 -26.85 12.33
CA LEU A 419 -0.89 -26.63 13.67
C LEU A 419 -1.23 -27.79 14.59
N SER A 420 -0.31 -28.14 15.48
CA SER A 420 -0.47 -29.24 16.44
C SER A 420 -0.46 -28.78 17.90
N ARG A 421 -0.07 -27.53 18.18
CA ARG A 421 -0.02 -26.92 19.51
C ARG A 421 -0.26 -25.43 19.43
N SER A 422 -0.45 -24.79 20.58
CA SER A 422 -0.47 -23.32 20.70
C SER A 422 0.92 -22.74 20.54
N PHE A 423 1.00 -21.51 19.96
CA PHE A 423 2.24 -20.81 19.67
C PHE A 423 2.20 -19.37 20.19
N LYS A 424 3.35 -18.87 20.63
CA LYS A 424 3.50 -17.49 21.11
C LYS A 424 4.84 -16.92 20.68
N ASN A 425 4.81 -15.78 19.96
CA ASN A 425 6.02 -15.10 19.48
C ASN A 425 6.93 -16.02 18.65
N GLU A 426 6.35 -16.80 17.76
CA GLU A 426 7.06 -17.78 16.93
C GLU A 426 6.75 -17.60 15.46
N ILE A 427 7.72 -17.99 14.61
CA ILE A 427 7.49 -18.18 13.17
C ILE A 427 7.36 -19.69 12.95
N ILE A 428 6.22 -20.09 12.41
CA ILE A 428 5.92 -21.51 12.09
C ILE A 428 6.23 -21.72 10.62
N LEU A 429 7.36 -22.42 10.37
CA LEU A 429 7.93 -22.70 9.05
C LEU A 429 7.34 -23.95 8.42
#